data_d1dec87df2cc546287d294516f270377
#
_entry.id   d1dec87df2cc546287d294516f270377
#
_cell.length_a   1.000
_cell.length_b   1.000
_cell.length_c   1.000
_cell.angle_alpha   90.00
_cell.angle_beta   90.00
_cell.angle_gamma   90.00
#
_symmetry.space_group_name_H-M   'P 1'
#
loop_
_entity.id
_entity.type
_entity.pdbx_description
1 polymer ?
#
loop_
_entity_poly.entity_id
_entity_poly.type
_entity_poly.pdbx_seq_one_letter_code
_entity_poly.pdbx_strand_id
1 'polypeptide(L)'
;LEMATLRPLIDWSPFFSTWGLRGGYPAVLNNGDSAQAAQDLFDDAQRMLDTMIAERWLSPVGVIGFWRAESHGDDIAVLDDSGSELATLHGLRQQRQSLTIREHKSLCLSDFIAPANSEVRDHIGAFAVTVGDGEYERARAFEVAGDDYSSIMLKALADRLAEAAAEYLHWLVRTTHWGYSPDEPCDPEALIAEQFRGIRPAPGYPAQPDHSEKSRSEEHTSELQSPCN
;
A
#
# COMPACT_ATOMS: atom_id res chain seq x y z
N LEU A 1 8.11 -5.63 10.33
CA LEU A 1 6.70 -5.47 10.72
C LEU A 1 6.15 -6.79 11.24
N GLU A 2 5.29 -6.76 12.26
CA GLU A 2 4.74 -7.99 12.88
C GLU A 2 3.34 -8.27 12.32
N MET A 3 3.09 -9.49 11.82
CA MET A 3 1.80 -9.89 11.26
C MET A 3 0.62 -9.68 12.25
N ALA A 4 0.86 -9.92 13.55
CA ALA A 4 -0.15 -9.68 14.59
C ALA A 4 -0.59 -8.22 14.67
N THR A 5 0.32 -7.28 14.41
CA THR A 5 0.02 -5.84 14.35
C THR A 5 -0.73 -5.47 13.07
N LEU A 6 -0.46 -6.17 11.96
CA LEU A 6 -1.08 -5.89 10.67
C LEU A 6 -2.50 -6.47 10.56
N ARG A 7 -2.78 -7.58 11.24
CA ARG A 7 -4.07 -8.29 11.17
C ARG A 7 -5.30 -7.39 11.37
N PRO A 8 -5.34 -6.47 12.37
CA PRO A 8 -6.48 -5.56 12.55
C PRO A 8 -6.68 -4.56 11.41
N LEU A 9 -5.62 -4.31 10.61
CA LEU A 9 -5.62 -3.35 9.51
C LEU A 9 -6.01 -3.96 8.16
N ILE A 10 -6.38 -5.24 8.13
CA ILE A 10 -6.81 -5.91 6.89
C ILE A 10 -8.15 -5.34 6.43
N ASP A 11 -8.18 -4.77 5.22
CA ASP A 11 -9.44 -4.54 4.50
C ASP A 11 -9.95 -5.88 3.93
N TRP A 12 -11.05 -6.34 4.49
CA TRP A 12 -11.67 -7.62 4.12
C TRP A 12 -12.54 -7.55 2.87
N SER A 13 -12.95 -6.36 2.43
CA SER A 13 -13.85 -6.23 1.27
C SER A 13 -13.21 -6.75 -0.02
N PRO A 14 -11.94 -6.43 -0.36
CA PRO A 14 -11.26 -7.02 -1.52
C PRO A 14 -11.03 -8.53 -1.38
N PHE A 15 -10.79 -9.04 -0.16
CA PHE A 15 -10.66 -10.48 0.09
C PHE A 15 -11.92 -11.22 -0.35
N PHE A 16 -13.11 -10.80 0.10
CA PHE A 16 -14.37 -11.42 -0.32
C PHE A 16 -14.61 -11.31 -1.82
N SER A 17 -14.23 -10.19 -2.43
CA SER A 17 -14.35 -9.98 -3.88
C SER A 17 -13.52 -10.97 -4.69
N THR A 18 -12.32 -11.34 -4.23
CA THR A 18 -11.46 -12.37 -4.86
C THR A 18 -12.16 -13.73 -4.94
N TRP A 19 -12.99 -14.05 -3.95
CA TRP A 19 -13.79 -15.28 -3.90
C TRP A 19 -15.17 -15.15 -4.56
N GLY A 20 -15.41 -14.05 -5.29
CA GLY A 20 -16.65 -13.80 -6.01
C GLY A 20 -17.84 -13.43 -5.13
N LEU A 21 -17.62 -13.16 -3.84
CA LEU A 21 -18.65 -12.71 -2.91
C LEU A 21 -18.81 -11.20 -3.04
N ARG A 22 -20.04 -10.76 -3.25
CA ARG A 22 -20.35 -9.33 -3.44
C ARG A 22 -20.86 -8.71 -2.13
N GLY A 23 -20.37 -7.52 -1.84
CA GLY A 23 -20.74 -6.72 -0.68
C GLY A 23 -19.50 -6.29 0.10
N GLY A 24 -19.63 -5.17 0.81
CA GLY A 24 -18.55 -4.68 1.68
C GLY A 24 -18.56 -5.41 3.04
N TYR A 25 -17.39 -5.59 3.62
CA TYR A 25 -17.26 -6.06 5.00
C TYR A 25 -17.67 -4.93 5.97
N PRO A 26 -18.38 -5.20 7.08
CA PRO A 26 -18.83 -6.53 7.55
C PRO A 26 -20.21 -6.97 7.02
N ALA A 27 -20.86 -6.17 6.20
CA ALA A 27 -22.23 -6.44 5.75
C ALA A 27 -22.37 -7.77 4.96
N VAL A 28 -21.32 -8.18 4.21
CA VAL A 28 -21.29 -9.42 3.43
C VAL A 28 -21.50 -10.67 4.30
N LEU A 29 -21.12 -10.63 5.57
CA LEU A 29 -21.29 -11.73 6.53
C LEU A 29 -22.74 -11.94 6.99
N ASN A 30 -23.59 -10.93 6.79
CA ASN A 30 -24.94 -10.94 7.38
C ASN A 30 -26.07 -10.80 6.34
N ASN A 31 -25.72 -10.49 5.10
CA ASN A 31 -26.70 -10.14 4.07
C ASN A 31 -26.67 -11.08 2.87
N GLY A 32 -27.86 -11.51 2.44
CA GLY A 32 -28.05 -12.26 1.20
C GLY A 32 -27.82 -13.76 1.31
N ASP A 33 -28.02 -14.44 0.18
CA ASP A 33 -27.99 -15.92 0.06
C ASP A 33 -26.58 -16.51 0.28
N SER A 34 -25.54 -15.68 0.17
CA SER A 34 -24.15 -16.08 0.35
C SER A 34 -23.58 -15.78 1.74
N ALA A 35 -24.38 -15.30 2.69
CA ALA A 35 -23.90 -14.92 4.02
C ALA A 35 -23.22 -16.07 4.77
N GLN A 36 -23.79 -17.29 4.71
CA GLN A 36 -23.18 -18.45 5.33
C GLN A 36 -21.84 -18.80 4.69
N ALA A 37 -21.74 -18.79 3.35
CA ALA A 37 -20.51 -19.04 2.64
C ALA A 37 -19.43 -17.97 2.95
N ALA A 38 -19.84 -16.72 3.10
CA ALA A 38 -18.94 -15.64 3.50
C ALA A 38 -18.42 -15.83 4.94
N GLN A 39 -19.29 -16.27 5.86
CA GLN A 39 -18.89 -16.55 7.23
C GLN A 39 -17.93 -17.74 7.30
N ASP A 40 -18.21 -18.85 6.61
CA ASP A 40 -17.36 -20.03 6.58
C ASP A 40 -15.96 -19.68 6.00
N LEU A 41 -15.94 -18.90 4.92
CA LEU A 41 -14.71 -18.40 4.29
C LEU A 41 -13.91 -17.50 5.24
N PHE A 42 -14.59 -16.61 5.95
CA PHE A 42 -13.96 -15.72 6.93
C PHE A 42 -13.34 -16.50 8.08
N ASP A 43 -14.05 -17.51 8.60
CA ASP A 43 -13.56 -18.37 9.68
C ASP A 43 -12.35 -19.20 9.23
N ASP A 44 -12.35 -19.69 7.99
CA ASP A 44 -11.18 -20.37 7.40
C ASP A 44 -9.98 -19.41 7.30
N ALA A 45 -10.21 -18.19 6.82
CA ALA A 45 -9.18 -17.16 6.72
C ALA A 45 -8.59 -16.80 8.09
N GLN A 46 -9.43 -16.66 9.12
CA GLN A 46 -8.98 -16.38 10.49
C GLN A 46 -8.12 -17.53 11.04
N ARG A 47 -8.52 -18.81 10.82
CA ARG A 47 -7.72 -19.98 11.23
C ARG A 47 -6.38 -20.04 10.52
N MET A 48 -6.36 -19.75 9.22
CA MET A 48 -5.10 -19.69 8.47
C MET A 48 -4.19 -18.56 8.98
N LEU A 49 -4.73 -17.36 9.25
CA LEU A 49 -3.97 -16.25 9.84
C LEU A 49 -3.40 -16.61 11.22
N ASP A 50 -4.15 -17.32 12.07
CA ASP A 50 -3.65 -17.78 13.35
C ASP A 50 -2.42 -18.68 13.17
N THR A 51 -2.47 -19.61 12.21
CA THR A 51 -1.35 -20.48 11.88
C THR A 51 -0.17 -19.71 11.29
N MET A 52 -0.44 -18.82 10.34
CA MET A 52 0.58 -17.96 9.71
C MET A 52 1.36 -17.14 10.74
N ILE A 53 0.65 -16.59 11.73
CA ILE A 53 1.25 -15.79 12.82
C ILE A 53 2.05 -16.69 13.76
N ALA A 54 1.46 -17.80 14.22
CA ALA A 54 2.09 -18.71 15.18
C ALA A 54 3.37 -19.36 14.63
N GLU A 55 3.35 -19.75 13.37
CA GLU A 55 4.47 -20.43 12.70
C GLU A 55 5.37 -19.49 11.91
N ARG A 56 5.07 -18.18 11.92
CA ARG A 56 5.83 -17.14 11.20
C ARG A 56 6.02 -17.48 9.71
N TRP A 57 4.92 -17.75 9.02
CA TRP A 57 4.97 -18.12 7.61
C TRP A 57 5.49 -17.00 6.72
N LEU A 58 5.20 -15.75 7.08
CA LEU A 58 5.60 -14.57 6.36
C LEU A 58 6.46 -13.67 7.25
N SER A 59 7.29 -12.86 6.62
CA SER A 59 8.18 -11.90 7.28
C SER A 59 7.98 -10.50 6.66
N PRO A 60 6.91 -9.77 7.02
CA PRO A 60 6.65 -8.47 6.45
C PRO A 60 7.76 -7.48 6.75
N VAL A 61 8.29 -6.84 5.71
CA VAL A 61 9.29 -5.78 5.82
C VAL A 61 8.86 -4.58 5.00
N GLY A 62 9.36 -3.39 5.40
CA GLY A 62 9.16 -2.17 4.66
C GLY A 62 10.40 -1.31 4.72
N VAL A 63 10.64 -0.57 3.66
CA VAL A 63 11.68 0.45 3.55
C VAL A 63 11.02 1.79 3.29
N ILE A 64 11.60 2.87 3.83
CA ILE A 64 11.15 4.25 3.63
C ILE A 64 12.34 5.11 3.28
N GLY A 65 12.11 6.16 2.50
CA GLY A 65 13.08 7.20 2.22
C GLY A 65 12.39 8.56 2.07
N PHE A 66 13.16 9.62 2.35
CA PHE A 66 12.73 11.01 2.24
C PHE A 66 13.79 11.80 1.49
N TRP A 67 13.37 12.59 0.53
CA TRP A 67 14.27 13.41 -0.27
C TRP A 67 13.70 14.82 -0.42
N ARG A 68 14.57 15.78 -0.63
CA ARG A 68 14.13 17.08 -1.11
C ARG A 68 13.49 16.91 -2.49
N ALA A 69 12.44 17.67 -2.74
CA ALA A 69 11.73 17.61 -4.02
C ALA A 69 11.22 18.97 -4.45
N GLU A 70 11.14 19.16 -5.75
CA GLU A 70 10.51 20.32 -6.37
C GLU A 70 9.77 19.90 -7.64
N SER A 71 8.65 20.58 -7.94
CA SER A 71 7.88 20.26 -9.13
C SER A 71 8.26 21.14 -10.32
N HIS A 72 8.33 20.53 -11.51
CA HIS A 72 8.57 21.15 -12.80
C HIS A 72 7.44 20.79 -13.77
N GLY A 73 6.34 21.53 -13.72
CA GLY A 73 5.14 21.16 -14.45
C GLY A 73 4.51 19.88 -13.88
N ASP A 74 4.43 18.84 -14.68
CA ASP A 74 3.88 17.54 -14.23
C ASP A 74 4.95 16.61 -13.61
N ASP A 75 6.24 16.95 -13.80
CA ASP A 75 7.36 16.16 -13.28
C ASP A 75 7.80 16.61 -11.88
N ILE A 76 8.44 15.71 -11.13
CA ILE A 76 9.04 15.98 -9.82
C ILE A 76 10.52 15.66 -9.89
N ALA A 77 11.36 16.67 -9.66
CA ALA A 77 12.79 16.47 -9.42
C ALA A 77 13.02 16.04 -7.97
N VAL A 78 13.67 14.92 -7.78
CA VAL A 78 14.15 14.39 -6.49
C VAL A 78 15.58 14.83 -6.31
N LEU A 79 15.90 15.47 -5.19
CA LEU A 79 17.18 16.14 -4.96
C LEU A 79 17.89 15.52 -3.77
N ASP A 80 19.23 15.55 -3.82
CA ASP A 80 20.10 15.26 -2.66
C ASP A 80 20.17 16.46 -1.68
N ASP A 81 20.92 16.28 -0.58
CA ASP A 81 21.13 17.32 0.42
C ASP A 81 21.88 18.55 -0.12
N SER A 82 22.69 18.38 -1.19
CA SER A 82 23.37 19.47 -1.87
C SER A 82 22.48 20.26 -2.84
N GLY A 83 21.29 19.73 -3.16
CA GLY A 83 20.37 20.26 -4.15
C GLY A 83 20.67 19.76 -5.57
N SER A 84 21.51 18.75 -5.73
CA SER A 84 21.72 18.09 -7.02
C SER A 84 20.61 17.11 -7.31
N GLU A 85 20.17 17.03 -8.57
CA GLU A 85 19.11 16.11 -8.98
C GLU A 85 19.62 14.67 -8.94
N LEU A 86 18.92 13.81 -8.21
CA LEU A 86 19.13 12.37 -8.13
C LEU A 86 18.31 11.63 -9.18
N ALA A 87 17.05 12.04 -9.34
CA ALA A 87 16.11 11.43 -10.25
C ALA A 87 15.00 12.40 -10.62
N THR A 88 14.38 12.19 -11.77
CA THR A 88 13.11 12.81 -12.14
C THR A 88 12.01 11.76 -12.15
N LEU A 89 10.95 11.98 -11.39
CA LEU A 89 9.70 11.21 -11.47
C LEU A 89 8.81 11.86 -12.53
N HIS A 90 8.56 11.14 -13.62
CA HIS A 90 7.73 11.66 -14.70
C HIS A 90 6.25 11.52 -14.33
N GLY A 91 5.56 12.65 -14.23
CA GLY A 91 4.16 12.70 -13.88
C GLY A 91 3.26 12.60 -15.10
N LEU A 92 2.16 11.87 -14.94
CA LEU A 92 1.06 11.88 -15.90
C LEU A 92 -0.22 12.27 -15.17
N ARG A 93 -0.87 13.34 -15.65
CA ARG A 93 -2.12 13.78 -15.05
C ARG A 93 -3.22 12.77 -15.21
N GLN A 94 -4.11 12.71 -14.23
CA GLN A 94 -5.32 11.93 -14.27
C GLN A 94 -6.09 12.16 -15.59
N GLN A 95 -6.30 11.08 -16.35
CA GLN A 95 -6.95 11.13 -17.66
C GLN A 95 -8.47 10.96 -17.60
N ARG A 96 -9.01 10.56 -16.42
CA ARG A 96 -10.43 10.27 -16.28
C ARG A 96 -11.24 11.56 -16.16
N GLN A 97 -12.08 11.84 -17.14
CA GLN A 97 -13.12 12.87 -17.02
C GLN A 97 -14.34 12.30 -16.30
N SER A 98 -14.74 12.91 -15.20
CA SER A 98 -16.05 12.63 -14.60
C SER A 98 -17.10 13.53 -15.27
N LEU A 99 -18.14 12.92 -15.82
CA LEU A 99 -19.25 13.62 -16.45
C LEU A 99 -20.20 14.31 -15.44
N THR A 100 -20.00 14.08 -14.15
CA THR A 100 -20.96 14.47 -13.10
C THR A 100 -20.55 15.61 -12.19
N ILE A 101 -19.28 16.07 -12.22
CA ILE A 101 -18.82 17.15 -11.34
C ILE A 101 -18.12 18.23 -12.18
N ARG A 102 -18.65 19.45 -12.13
CA ARG A 102 -18.19 20.61 -12.90
C ARG A 102 -16.78 21.13 -12.55
N GLU A 103 -16.09 20.56 -11.56
CA GLU A 103 -14.77 21.00 -11.08
C GLU A 103 -13.79 19.84 -10.84
N HIS A 104 -13.72 18.86 -11.73
CA HIS A 104 -12.64 17.88 -11.65
C HIS A 104 -11.34 18.46 -12.19
N LYS A 105 -10.46 18.82 -11.27
CA LYS A 105 -9.04 19.02 -11.60
C LYS A 105 -8.45 17.65 -11.91
N SER A 106 -7.85 17.49 -13.09
CA SER A 106 -7.03 16.31 -13.40
C SER A 106 -5.77 16.38 -12.53
N LEU A 107 -5.74 15.63 -11.44
CA LEU A 107 -4.66 15.66 -10.47
C LEU A 107 -3.40 14.98 -11.03
N CYS A 108 -2.25 15.53 -10.64
CA CYS A 108 -0.93 14.93 -10.79
C CYS A 108 -0.24 14.93 -9.43
N LEU A 109 0.64 13.98 -9.18
CA LEU A 109 1.41 13.93 -7.92
C LEU A 109 2.22 15.23 -7.73
N SER A 110 2.71 15.83 -8.82
CA SER A 110 3.44 17.11 -8.80
C SER A 110 2.63 18.29 -8.24
N ASP A 111 1.30 18.23 -8.26
CA ASP A 111 0.45 19.30 -7.70
C ASP A 111 0.57 19.40 -6.16
N PHE A 112 1.13 18.36 -5.51
CA PHE A 112 1.34 18.29 -4.06
C PHE A 112 2.78 18.61 -3.63
N ILE A 113 3.64 18.97 -4.59
CA ILE A 113 5.04 19.35 -4.36
C ILE A 113 5.22 20.81 -4.74
N ALA A 114 5.95 21.56 -3.92
CA ALA A 114 6.23 22.96 -4.17
C ALA A 114 6.99 23.16 -5.49
N PRO A 115 6.61 24.17 -6.32
CA PRO A 115 7.31 24.46 -7.55
C PRO A 115 8.78 24.89 -7.34
N ALA A 116 9.66 24.54 -8.26
CA ALA A 116 11.08 24.89 -8.23
C ALA A 116 11.37 26.39 -8.09
N ASN A 117 10.46 27.24 -8.59
CA ASN A 117 10.58 28.69 -8.51
C ASN A 117 9.97 29.30 -7.24
N SER A 118 9.52 28.47 -6.29
CA SER A 118 9.00 28.90 -4.99
C SER A 118 10.11 29.04 -3.94
N GLU A 119 9.84 29.83 -2.89
CA GLU A 119 10.74 29.90 -1.72
C GLU A 119 10.55 28.72 -0.73
N VAL A 120 9.59 27.86 -1.01
CA VAL A 120 9.24 26.71 -0.16
C VAL A 120 10.19 25.55 -0.47
N ARG A 121 10.88 25.07 0.56
CA ARG A 121 11.63 23.79 0.47
C ARG A 121 10.69 22.67 0.82
N ASP A 122 10.47 21.80 -0.15
CA ASP A 122 9.55 20.68 -0.01
C ASP A 122 10.28 19.33 -0.08
N HIS A 123 9.57 18.27 0.28
CA HIS A 123 10.10 16.92 0.34
C HIS A 123 9.09 15.93 -0.21
N ILE A 124 9.59 14.84 -0.77
CA ILE A 124 8.81 13.66 -1.11
C ILE A 124 9.27 12.48 -0.27
N GLY A 125 8.31 11.68 0.18
CA GLY A 125 8.58 10.38 0.79
C GLY A 125 8.22 9.26 -0.17
N ALA A 126 8.99 8.18 -0.14
CA ALA A 126 8.63 6.94 -0.81
C ALA A 126 8.81 5.77 0.14
N PHE A 127 8.02 4.72 -0.06
CA PHE A 127 8.19 3.47 0.67
C PHE A 127 7.84 2.27 -0.23
N ALA A 128 8.38 1.12 0.13
CA ALA A 128 8.00 -0.17 -0.42
C ALA A 128 7.80 -1.16 0.71
N VAL A 129 6.88 -2.09 0.52
CA VAL A 129 6.57 -3.17 1.48
C VAL A 129 6.53 -4.51 0.77
N THR A 130 6.88 -5.57 1.49
CA THR A 130 6.67 -6.95 1.08
C THR A 130 6.29 -7.79 2.28
N VAL A 131 5.57 -8.88 2.05
CA VAL A 131 5.29 -9.88 3.10
C VAL A 131 6.36 -10.98 3.16
N GLY A 132 7.40 -10.90 2.30
CA GLY A 132 8.52 -11.85 2.25
C GLY A 132 8.25 -13.07 1.37
N ASP A 133 9.28 -13.89 1.19
CA ASP A 133 9.30 -14.99 0.21
C ASP A 133 8.52 -16.25 0.62
N GLY A 134 8.10 -16.34 1.89
CA GLY A 134 7.45 -17.53 2.45
C GLY A 134 6.11 -17.89 1.81
N GLU A 135 5.43 -16.93 1.17
CA GLU A 135 4.16 -17.15 0.48
C GLU A 135 4.31 -18.11 -0.71
N TYR A 136 5.28 -17.88 -1.58
CA TYR A 136 5.45 -18.68 -2.81
C TYR A 136 5.73 -20.17 -2.50
N GLU A 137 6.65 -20.45 -1.58
CA GLU A 137 7.03 -21.82 -1.25
C GLU A 137 5.87 -22.60 -0.61
N ARG A 138 5.11 -21.95 0.28
CA ARG A 138 3.98 -22.57 0.97
C ARG A 138 2.78 -22.76 0.05
N ALA A 139 2.45 -21.76 -0.79
CA ALA A 139 1.40 -21.88 -1.78
C ALA A 139 1.68 -23.05 -2.74
N ARG A 140 2.94 -23.18 -3.20
CA ARG A 140 3.37 -24.30 -4.02
C ARG A 140 3.26 -25.65 -3.31
N ALA A 141 3.58 -25.71 -2.00
CA ALA A 141 3.44 -26.93 -1.22
C ALA A 141 1.98 -27.39 -1.14
N PHE A 142 1.03 -26.48 -0.97
CA PHE A 142 -0.41 -26.76 -1.05
C PHE A 142 -0.82 -27.27 -2.44
N GLU A 143 -0.37 -26.63 -3.51
CA GLU A 143 -0.66 -27.04 -4.89
C GLU A 143 -0.15 -28.46 -5.18
N VAL A 144 1.08 -28.78 -4.76
CA VAL A 144 1.65 -30.13 -4.91
C VAL A 144 0.85 -31.17 -4.13
N ALA A 145 0.30 -30.79 -2.98
CA ALA A 145 -0.57 -31.65 -2.17
C ALA A 145 -2.01 -31.78 -2.75
N GLY A 146 -2.34 -31.04 -3.82
CA GLY A 146 -3.68 -30.98 -4.39
C GLY A 146 -4.68 -30.13 -3.59
N ASP A 147 -4.18 -29.23 -2.73
CA ASP A 147 -4.98 -28.33 -1.92
C ASP A 147 -4.94 -26.90 -2.50
N ASP A 148 -5.63 -26.74 -3.64
CA ASP A 148 -5.73 -25.45 -4.33
C ASP A 148 -6.46 -24.41 -3.49
N TYR A 149 -7.40 -24.85 -2.63
CA TYR A 149 -8.14 -23.95 -1.74
C TYR A 149 -7.20 -23.23 -0.78
N SER A 150 -6.34 -23.96 -0.07
CA SER A 150 -5.38 -23.36 0.86
C SER A 150 -4.32 -22.52 0.15
N SER A 151 -3.91 -22.90 -1.06
CA SER A 151 -2.99 -22.09 -1.88
C SER A 151 -3.60 -20.72 -2.22
N ILE A 152 -4.85 -20.71 -2.72
CA ILE A 152 -5.57 -19.46 -3.05
C ILE A 152 -5.81 -18.61 -1.81
N MET A 153 -6.20 -19.26 -0.69
CA MET A 153 -6.42 -18.59 0.59
C MET A 153 -5.15 -17.89 1.07
N LEU A 154 -4.02 -18.59 1.07
CA LEU A 154 -2.73 -18.03 1.48
C LEU A 154 -2.34 -16.83 0.63
N LYS A 155 -2.44 -16.94 -0.71
CA LYS A 155 -2.13 -15.85 -1.63
C LYS A 155 -3.02 -14.63 -1.39
N ALA A 156 -4.33 -14.85 -1.21
CA ALA A 156 -5.27 -13.78 -0.91
C ALA A 156 -4.98 -13.09 0.43
N LEU A 157 -4.60 -13.85 1.46
CA LEU A 157 -4.23 -13.29 2.76
C LEU A 157 -2.88 -12.56 2.72
N ALA A 158 -1.89 -13.08 2.00
CA ALA A 158 -0.61 -12.42 1.80
C ALA A 158 -0.76 -11.05 1.12
N ASP A 159 -1.60 -10.97 0.09
CA ASP A 159 -1.95 -9.73 -0.60
C ASP A 159 -2.60 -8.71 0.36
N ARG A 160 -3.57 -9.16 1.17
CA ARG A 160 -4.21 -8.29 2.17
C ARG A 160 -3.25 -7.84 3.28
N LEU A 161 -2.32 -8.70 3.70
CA LEU A 161 -1.28 -8.33 4.66
C LEU A 161 -0.28 -7.33 4.08
N ALA A 162 0.03 -7.41 2.78
CA ALA A 162 0.88 -6.41 2.11
C ALA A 162 0.21 -5.03 2.10
N GLU A 163 -1.09 -4.96 1.79
CA GLU A 163 -1.86 -3.72 1.88
C GLU A 163 -1.91 -3.18 3.32
N ALA A 164 -2.19 -4.04 4.31
CA ALA A 164 -2.18 -3.67 5.72
C ALA A 164 -0.79 -3.17 6.17
N ALA A 165 0.29 -3.75 5.65
CA ALA A 165 1.65 -3.29 5.89
C ALA A 165 1.90 -1.90 5.31
N ALA A 166 1.37 -1.60 4.11
CA ALA A 166 1.43 -0.28 3.51
C ALA A 166 0.65 0.77 4.33
N GLU A 167 -0.55 0.43 4.82
CA GLU A 167 -1.32 1.30 5.71
C GLU A 167 -0.56 1.61 6.99
N TYR A 168 -0.06 0.57 7.65
CA TYR A 168 0.67 0.71 8.90
C TYR A 168 1.98 1.49 8.73
N LEU A 169 2.75 1.21 7.69
CA LEU A 169 4.00 1.93 7.42
C LEU A 169 3.74 3.41 7.12
N HIS A 170 2.70 3.73 6.34
CA HIS A 170 2.31 5.11 6.08
C HIS A 170 1.83 5.81 7.35
N TRP A 171 1.10 5.13 8.24
CA TRP A 171 0.77 5.67 9.57
C TRP A 171 2.04 5.97 10.39
N LEU A 172 3.02 5.07 10.42
CA LEU A 172 4.31 5.30 11.08
C LEU A 172 5.07 6.49 10.46
N VAL A 173 5.01 6.65 9.14
CA VAL A 173 5.59 7.82 8.46
C VAL A 173 4.96 9.10 8.99
N ARG A 174 3.64 9.20 9.03
CA ARG A 174 2.91 10.40 9.46
C ARG A 174 3.11 10.73 10.93
N THR A 175 3.16 9.71 11.79
CA THR A 175 3.21 9.89 13.25
C THR A 175 4.62 9.95 13.81
N THR A 176 5.56 9.20 13.24
CA THR A 176 6.88 8.96 13.84
C THR A 176 8.03 9.38 12.96
N HIS A 177 8.11 8.90 11.70
CA HIS A 177 9.30 9.07 10.88
C HIS A 177 9.38 10.46 10.25
N TRP A 178 8.31 10.94 9.66
CA TRP A 178 8.16 12.33 9.23
C TRP A 178 7.54 13.19 10.33
N GLY A 179 6.57 12.63 11.05
CA GLY A 179 6.06 13.20 12.29
C GLY A 179 5.16 14.42 12.13
N TYR A 180 4.52 14.60 10.97
CA TYR A 180 3.63 15.75 10.76
C TYR A 180 2.20 15.58 11.34
N SER A 181 1.89 14.38 11.84
CA SER A 181 0.62 14.03 12.51
C SER A 181 0.88 13.14 13.73
N PRO A 182 1.65 13.60 14.74
CA PRO A 182 2.14 12.74 15.83
C PRO A 182 1.02 12.19 16.74
N ASP A 183 -0.12 12.87 16.80
CA ASP A 183 -1.26 12.48 17.64
C ASP A 183 -2.32 11.65 16.89
N GLU A 184 -2.06 11.26 15.65
CA GLU A 184 -2.99 10.47 14.84
C GLU A 184 -3.13 9.04 15.40
N PRO A 185 -4.34 8.59 15.80
CA PRO A 185 -4.52 7.25 16.30
C PRO A 185 -4.34 6.21 15.19
N CYS A 186 -3.84 5.02 15.55
CA CYS A 186 -3.85 3.87 14.65
C CYS A 186 -5.24 3.22 14.66
N ASP A 187 -6.19 3.87 14.00
CA ASP A 187 -7.58 3.39 13.88
C ASP A 187 -7.78 2.68 12.54
N PRO A 188 -8.03 1.36 12.54
CA PRO A 188 -8.18 0.59 11.30
C PRO A 188 -9.27 1.13 10.37
N GLU A 189 -10.42 1.54 10.90
CA GLU A 189 -11.51 2.05 10.07
C GLU A 189 -11.15 3.38 9.41
N ALA A 190 -10.51 4.28 10.15
CA ALA A 190 -10.06 5.57 9.63
C ALA A 190 -8.94 5.41 8.59
N LEU A 191 -8.01 4.46 8.80
CA LEU A 191 -6.92 4.18 7.85
C LEU A 191 -7.47 3.60 6.55
N ILE A 192 -8.33 2.60 6.60
CA ILE A 192 -8.97 1.99 5.42
C ILE A 192 -9.83 3.02 4.65
N ALA A 193 -10.49 3.93 5.37
CA ALA A 193 -11.28 5.01 4.79
C ALA A 193 -10.46 6.22 4.34
N GLU A 194 -9.12 6.15 4.39
CA GLU A 194 -8.17 7.22 4.04
C GLU A 194 -8.44 8.55 4.78
N GLN A 195 -8.92 8.48 6.03
CA GLN A 195 -9.24 9.64 6.86
C GLN A 195 -7.98 10.15 7.60
N PHE A 196 -6.97 10.55 6.85
CA PHE A 196 -5.73 11.08 7.39
C PHE A 196 -5.22 12.29 6.59
N ARG A 197 -4.27 13.01 7.15
CA ARG A 197 -3.61 14.12 6.47
C ARG A 197 -2.54 13.61 5.50
N GLY A 198 -2.53 14.16 4.28
CA GLY A 198 -1.57 13.80 3.23
C GLY A 198 -2.17 12.85 2.19
N ILE A 199 -1.33 12.41 1.28
CA ILE A 199 -1.70 11.50 0.19
C ILE A 199 -0.68 10.38 0.09
N ARG A 200 -1.11 9.24 -0.43
CA ARG A 200 -0.26 8.06 -0.67
C ARG A 200 -0.62 7.41 -2.01
N PRO A 201 -0.46 8.11 -3.13
CA PRO A 201 -0.70 7.49 -4.42
C PRO A 201 0.39 6.46 -4.72
N ALA A 202 0.00 5.36 -5.35
CA ALA A 202 0.92 4.41 -5.94
C ALA A 202 0.94 4.57 -7.47
N PRO A 203 2.03 4.21 -8.17
CA PRO A 203 2.03 4.12 -9.63
C PRO A 203 0.90 3.22 -10.13
N GLY A 204 0.08 3.74 -11.07
CA GLY A 204 -1.14 3.11 -11.56
C GLY A 204 -2.44 3.67 -10.96
N TYR A 205 -2.36 4.51 -9.93
CA TYR A 205 -3.51 5.20 -9.34
C TYR A 205 -3.76 6.57 -10.02
N PRO A 206 -4.95 7.18 -9.82
CA PRO A 206 -5.35 8.37 -10.60
C PRO A 206 -4.36 9.54 -10.62
N ALA A 207 -3.69 9.85 -9.51
CA ALA A 207 -2.73 10.95 -9.44
C ALA A 207 -1.34 10.59 -10.00
N GLN A 208 -1.07 9.30 -10.27
CA GLN A 208 0.16 8.78 -10.87
C GLN A 208 -0.19 7.55 -11.74
N PRO A 209 -0.90 7.73 -12.88
CA PRO A 209 -1.48 6.61 -13.61
C PRO A 209 -0.47 5.74 -14.37
N ASP A 210 0.76 6.18 -14.53
CA ASP A 210 1.81 5.42 -15.22
C ASP A 210 2.46 4.39 -14.28
N HIS A 211 2.45 3.12 -14.70
CA HIS A 211 3.10 2.03 -13.98
C HIS A 211 4.61 1.94 -14.21
N SER A 212 5.14 2.57 -15.26
CA SER A 212 6.57 2.46 -15.61
C SER A 212 7.49 3.09 -14.56
N GLU A 213 6.99 4.02 -13.75
CA GLU A 213 7.74 4.64 -12.65
C GLU A 213 8.03 3.68 -11.48
N LYS A 214 7.41 2.48 -11.43
CA LYS A 214 7.71 1.46 -10.41
C LYS A 214 9.18 1.04 -10.43
N SER A 215 9.76 0.81 -11.61
CA SER A 215 11.14 0.37 -11.72
C SER A 215 12.12 1.40 -11.18
N ARG A 216 11.87 2.70 -11.37
CA ARG A 216 12.69 3.77 -10.80
C ARG A 216 12.61 3.84 -9.28
N SER A 217 11.41 3.68 -8.72
CA SER A 217 11.22 3.64 -7.28
C SER A 217 11.92 2.44 -6.64
N GLU A 218 11.96 1.29 -7.34
CA GLU A 218 12.61 0.06 -6.87
C GLU A 218 14.14 0.14 -6.96
N GLU A 219 14.69 0.75 -8.00
CA GLU A 219 16.15 0.96 -8.14
C GLU A 219 16.71 1.77 -6.96
N HIS A 220 16.08 2.87 -6.58
CA HIS A 220 16.52 3.71 -5.48
C HIS A 220 16.30 3.10 -4.10
N THR A 221 15.32 2.23 -3.92
CA THR A 221 15.12 1.50 -2.66
C THR A 221 16.09 0.33 -2.49
N SER A 222 16.59 -0.26 -3.58
CA SER A 222 17.59 -1.33 -3.51
C SER A 222 19.01 -0.81 -3.15
N GLU A 223 19.35 0.42 -3.50
CA GLU A 223 20.63 1.05 -3.12
C GLU A 223 20.72 1.29 -1.60
N LEU A 224 19.58 1.51 -0.91
CA LEU A 224 19.54 1.66 0.55
C LEU A 224 19.79 0.35 1.32
N GLN A 225 19.77 -0.80 0.64
CA GLN A 225 20.04 -2.11 1.23
C GLN A 225 21.53 -2.51 1.16
N SER A 226 22.38 -1.74 0.49
CA SER A 226 23.82 -2.01 0.49
C SER A 226 24.41 -1.64 1.85
N PRO A 227 24.96 -2.61 2.61
CA PRO A 227 25.63 -2.28 3.86
C PRO A 227 26.82 -1.37 3.55
N CYS A 228 26.87 -0.23 4.21
CA CYS A 228 28.09 0.56 4.26
C CYS A 228 29.21 -0.32 4.83
N ASN A 229 30.17 -0.71 3.99
CA ASN A 229 31.42 -1.32 4.40
C ASN A 229 32.34 -0.26 5.04
#